data_5ecff323b2dfa39c9705ddff549d5a74
#
_entry.id   5ecff323b2dfa39c9705ddff549d5a74
#
_cell.length_a   1.000
_cell.length_b   1.000
_cell.length_c   1.000
_cell.angle_alpha   90.00
_cell.angle_beta   90.00
_cell.angle_gamma   90.00
#
_symmetry.space_group_name_H-M   'P 1'
#
loop_
_entity.id
_entity.type
_entity.pdbx_description
1 polymer ?
#
loop_
_entity_poly.entity_id
_entity_poly.type
_entity_poly.pdbx_seq_one_letter_code
_entity_poly.pdbx_strand_id
1 'polypeptide(L)'
;MRSFLFLLAVLLSFLAVHAQPPATRHLFIITIDGFRWQEVFTGADAQLVTNPGYVRDTALTRRLYWDTTAELRRQKLLPFFWNTVAENGRLYGNRLLGNKVNVKNWYKISYPGYNEIFTGHTDAFSSPNLAINNKHVNVLEYLNASAEYQGKVAVFTSWNVFPFILNEARSGLPVNSGYERLNEEGDTAAGLIDSVQLAMRPGKTRHDMLTYLAAREYITRHHPSVLFLGFGETDEDAHAGRYDLYLQQAADIDRMISDLWYMVQTDPCYRDSTTFLITTDHGRGWKPNKWTTHGFWAEGSGDIWMAVLGPGIRPEGELKTPGQIYQKQLAATIAALLGDPAAPGHPPGKAVEIPAPVLQTALAGIQASASGTPMPASAAPVSGMTGQLAAER
;
A
#
# COMPACT_ATOMS: atom_id res chain seq x y z
N MET A 1 57.09 -3.47 8.49
CA MET A 1 56.37 -2.40 7.84
C MET A 1 55.46 -2.87 6.68
N ARG A 2 55.92 -3.68 5.73
CA ARG A 2 55.09 -4.15 4.61
C ARG A 2 53.91 -5.01 5.03
N SER A 3 54.03 -5.87 6.01
CA SER A 3 52.97 -6.75 6.52
C SER A 3 51.88 -5.97 7.28
N PHE A 4 52.24 -4.86 7.95
CA PHE A 4 51.29 -4.01 8.69
C PHE A 4 50.44 -3.17 7.75
N LEU A 5 51.02 -2.68 6.64
CA LEU A 5 50.30 -1.95 5.59
C LEU A 5 49.33 -2.85 4.84
N PHE A 6 49.64 -4.13 4.65
CA PHE A 6 48.74 -5.10 4.02
C PHE A 6 47.53 -5.42 4.92
N LEU A 7 47.75 -5.56 6.23
CA LEU A 7 46.67 -5.78 7.20
C LEU A 7 45.76 -4.57 7.32
N LEU A 8 46.31 -3.37 7.28
CA LEU A 8 45.54 -2.09 7.31
C LEU A 8 44.72 -1.90 6.03
N ALA A 9 45.25 -2.25 4.86
CA ALA A 9 44.52 -2.20 3.59
C ALA A 9 43.37 -3.21 3.53
N VAL A 10 43.55 -4.41 4.10
CA VAL A 10 42.50 -5.43 4.22
C VAL A 10 41.42 -4.98 5.24
N LEU A 11 41.82 -4.36 6.36
CA LEU A 11 40.84 -3.81 7.33
C LEU A 11 40.06 -2.65 6.74
N LEU A 12 40.67 -1.77 5.95
CA LEU A 12 39.99 -0.64 5.29
C LEU A 12 39.04 -1.08 4.17
N SER A 13 39.31 -2.24 3.53
CA SER A 13 38.37 -2.79 2.54
C SER A 13 37.10 -3.41 3.18
N PHE A 14 37.15 -3.80 4.46
CA PHE A 14 35.99 -4.24 5.22
C PHE A 14 35.12 -3.10 5.78
N LEU A 15 35.63 -1.86 5.81
CA LEU A 15 34.90 -0.68 6.27
C LEU A 15 34.16 0.09 5.18
N ALA A 16 34.30 -0.32 3.91
CA ALA A 16 33.36 0.11 2.89
C ALA A 16 32.03 -0.59 3.12
N VAL A 17 31.30 -0.15 4.14
CA VAL A 17 29.84 -0.36 4.20
C VAL A 17 29.31 0.37 2.96
N HIS A 18 29.20 -0.36 1.86
CA HIS A 18 28.41 0.10 0.73
C HIS A 18 27.00 0.24 1.30
N ALA A 19 26.57 1.48 1.55
CA ALA A 19 25.17 1.76 1.71
C ALA A 19 24.53 1.20 0.43
N GLN A 20 23.88 0.05 0.54
CA GLN A 20 23.11 -0.46 -0.59
C GLN A 20 22.09 0.62 -0.94
N PRO A 21 21.97 0.97 -2.22
CA PRO A 21 20.95 1.92 -2.62
C PRO A 21 19.61 1.43 -2.06
N PRO A 22 18.73 2.34 -1.61
CA PRO A 22 17.43 1.95 -1.11
C PRO A 22 16.79 1.01 -2.11
N ALA A 23 16.27 -0.12 -1.64
CA ALA A 23 15.66 -1.11 -2.51
C ALA A 23 14.43 -0.51 -3.24
N THR A 24 13.80 0.48 -2.65
CA THR A 24 12.68 1.23 -3.19
C THR A 24 13.17 2.45 -3.97
N ARG A 25 12.93 2.48 -5.27
CA ARG A 25 13.15 3.65 -6.13
C ARG A 25 11.86 4.36 -6.49
N HIS A 26 10.77 3.61 -6.52
CA HIS A 26 9.44 4.09 -6.82
C HIS A 26 8.51 3.74 -5.66
N LEU A 27 7.69 4.69 -5.24
CA LEU A 27 6.75 4.50 -4.14
C LEU A 27 5.33 4.87 -4.58
N PHE A 28 4.45 3.89 -4.57
CA PHE A 28 3.03 4.09 -4.82
C PHE A 28 2.28 4.05 -3.49
N ILE A 29 1.73 5.18 -3.11
CA ILE A 29 0.93 5.37 -1.89
C ILE A 29 -0.52 5.26 -2.31
N ILE A 30 -1.25 4.31 -1.75
CA ILE A 30 -2.65 4.04 -2.10
C ILE A 30 -3.50 4.16 -0.84
N THR A 31 -4.54 4.98 -0.89
CA THR A 31 -5.49 5.10 0.21
C THR A 31 -6.90 4.70 -0.23
N ILE A 32 -7.61 4.04 0.68
CA ILE A 32 -9.00 3.61 0.52
C ILE A 32 -9.82 4.29 1.61
N ASP A 33 -10.53 5.37 1.26
CA ASP A 33 -11.21 6.25 2.22
C ASP A 33 -12.22 5.48 3.09
N GLY A 34 -12.09 5.61 4.40
CA GLY A 34 -13.00 5.03 5.37
C GLY A 34 -13.11 3.50 5.35
N PHE A 35 -12.15 2.78 4.75
CA PHE A 35 -12.20 1.33 4.65
C PHE A 35 -11.77 0.66 5.96
N ARG A 36 -12.72 -0.05 6.58
CA ARG A 36 -12.55 -0.57 7.93
C ARG A 36 -11.56 -1.73 8.00
N TRP A 37 -10.79 -1.81 9.09
CA TRP A 37 -9.89 -2.93 9.37
C TRP A 37 -10.62 -4.28 9.48
N GLN A 38 -11.90 -4.27 9.87
CA GLN A 38 -12.72 -5.48 9.99
C GLN A 38 -12.82 -6.20 8.65
N GLU A 39 -13.21 -5.49 7.60
CA GLU A 39 -13.32 -6.11 6.26
C GLU A 39 -11.96 -6.56 5.74
N VAL A 40 -10.89 -5.83 6.03
CA VAL A 40 -9.54 -6.25 5.63
C VAL A 40 -9.16 -7.58 6.28
N PHE A 41 -9.35 -7.73 7.58
CA PHE A 41 -8.85 -8.90 8.31
C PHE A 41 -9.87 -10.00 8.55
N THR A 42 -11.17 -9.72 8.44
CA THR A 42 -12.22 -10.73 8.68
C THR A 42 -13.19 -10.90 7.51
N GLY A 43 -13.05 -10.11 6.45
CA GLY A 43 -13.97 -10.12 5.31
C GLY A 43 -15.33 -9.52 5.66
N ALA A 44 -16.35 -9.86 4.87
CA ALA A 44 -17.70 -9.33 5.06
C ALA A 44 -18.23 -9.58 6.48
N ASP A 45 -18.81 -8.54 7.09
CA ASP A 45 -19.39 -8.60 8.43
C ASP A 45 -20.70 -9.40 8.43
N ALA A 46 -20.82 -10.36 9.36
CA ALA A 46 -21.95 -11.28 9.44
C ALA A 46 -23.29 -10.58 9.66
N GLN A 47 -23.32 -9.53 10.45
CA GLN A 47 -24.54 -8.80 10.78
C GLN A 47 -24.94 -7.82 9.67
N LEU A 48 -23.96 -7.21 9.02
CA LEU A 48 -24.21 -6.24 7.96
C LEU A 48 -24.63 -6.92 6.65
N VAL A 49 -23.96 -8.02 6.26
CA VAL A 49 -24.23 -8.72 5.00
C VAL A 49 -25.63 -9.37 4.94
N THR A 50 -26.24 -9.58 6.09
CA THR A 50 -27.61 -10.16 6.19
C THR A 50 -28.68 -9.11 6.46
N ASN A 51 -28.31 -7.86 6.67
CA ASN A 51 -29.25 -6.81 7.03
C ASN A 51 -29.88 -6.17 5.78
N PRO A 52 -31.21 -6.35 5.55
CA PRO A 52 -31.86 -5.77 4.37
C PRO A 52 -31.92 -4.23 4.39
N GLY A 53 -31.64 -3.59 5.52
CA GLY A 53 -31.50 -2.14 5.60
C GLY A 53 -30.17 -1.62 4.98
N TYR A 54 -29.19 -2.50 4.81
CA TYR A 54 -27.88 -2.15 4.26
C TYR A 54 -27.54 -2.88 2.96
N VAL A 55 -28.23 -3.95 2.64
CA VAL A 55 -27.97 -4.81 1.49
C VAL A 55 -29.28 -5.00 0.70
N ARG A 56 -29.29 -4.63 -0.58
CA ARG A 56 -30.49 -4.77 -1.43
C ARG A 56 -30.79 -6.23 -1.78
N ASP A 57 -29.76 -6.98 -2.16
CA ASP A 57 -29.85 -8.41 -2.45
C ASP A 57 -28.89 -9.18 -1.53
N THR A 58 -29.41 -9.63 -0.40
CA THR A 58 -28.62 -10.37 0.59
C THR A 58 -28.17 -11.74 0.08
N ALA A 59 -28.94 -12.38 -0.80
CA ALA A 59 -28.56 -13.67 -1.38
C ALA A 59 -27.37 -13.53 -2.33
N LEU A 60 -27.43 -12.54 -3.23
CA LEU A 60 -26.34 -12.23 -4.14
C LEU A 60 -25.08 -11.77 -3.38
N THR A 61 -25.21 -10.82 -2.45
CA THR A 61 -24.08 -10.27 -1.69
C THR A 61 -23.38 -11.35 -0.87
N ARG A 62 -24.15 -12.24 -0.24
CA ARG A 62 -23.58 -13.40 0.47
C ARG A 62 -22.89 -14.37 -0.49
N ARG A 63 -23.45 -14.66 -1.63
CA ARG A 63 -22.80 -15.53 -2.63
C ARG A 63 -21.46 -14.96 -3.08
N LEU A 64 -21.36 -13.63 -3.25
CA LEU A 64 -20.15 -12.94 -3.71
C LEU A 64 -19.09 -12.82 -2.61
N TYR A 65 -19.47 -12.48 -1.37
CA TYR A 65 -18.52 -12.02 -0.35
C TYR A 65 -18.56 -12.79 0.97
N TRP A 66 -19.55 -13.65 1.19
CA TRP A 66 -19.67 -14.41 2.43
C TRP A 66 -19.05 -15.80 2.32
N ASP A 67 -18.44 -16.23 3.44
CA ASP A 67 -18.01 -17.60 3.67
C ASP A 67 -18.05 -17.93 5.17
N THR A 68 -17.77 -19.19 5.54
CA THR A 68 -17.94 -19.70 6.92
C THR A 68 -16.90 -19.19 7.89
N THR A 69 -15.64 -19.02 7.46
CA THR A 69 -14.54 -18.52 8.30
C THR A 69 -14.13 -17.12 7.90
N ALA A 70 -13.49 -16.39 8.81
CA ALA A 70 -12.97 -15.06 8.55
C ALA A 70 -11.89 -15.08 7.44
N GLU A 71 -11.05 -16.11 7.45
CA GLU A 71 -9.98 -16.30 6.46
C GLU A 71 -10.56 -16.47 5.05
N LEU A 72 -11.57 -17.31 4.88
CA LEU A 72 -12.21 -17.50 3.58
C LEU A 72 -12.96 -16.24 3.13
N ARG A 73 -13.65 -15.53 4.04
CA ARG A 73 -14.34 -14.29 3.70
C ARG A 73 -13.38 -13.20 3.23
N ARG A 74 -12.27 -12.98 3.95
CA ARG A 74 -11.30 -11.96 3.60
C ARG A 74 -10.59 -12.25 2.27
N GLN A 75 -10.27 -13.53 2.00
CA GLN A 75 -9.70 -13.96 0.71
C GLN A 75 -10.72 -13.82 -0.43
N LYS A 76 -11.99 -14.03 -0.16
CA LYS A 76 -13.06 -13.90 -1.14
C LYS A 76 -13.33 -12.42 -1.49
N LEU A 77 -13.24 -11.53 -0.50
CA LEU A 77 -13.43 -10.09 -0.68
C LEU A 77 -12.21 -9.42 -1.33
N LEU A 78 -11.00 -9.75 -0.87
CA LEU A 78 -9.74 -9.11 -1.24
C LEU A 78 -8.72 -10.18 -1.67
N PRO A 79 -8.94 -10.87 -2.81
CA PRO A 79 -8.08 -11.98 -3.23
C PRO A 79 -6.64 -11.56 -3.51
N PHE A 80 -6.39 -10.41 -4.13
CA PHE A 80 -5.02 -9.93 -4.36
C PHE A 80 -4.32 -9.59 -3.05
N PHE A 81 -5.01 -8.92 -2.15
CA PHE A 81 -4.45 -8.51 -0.87
C PHE A 81 -4.00 -9.73 -0.04
N TRP A 82 -4.80 -10.81 -0.02
CA TRP A 82 -4.49 -11.99 0.78
C TRP A 82 -3.57 -13.01 0.08
N ASN A 83 -3.61 -13.11 -1.25
CA ASN A 83 -2.77 -14.06 -1.98
C ASN A 83 -1.45 -13.44 -2.49
N THR A 84 -1.32 -12.11 -2.49
CA THR A 84 -0.09 -11.45 -2.97
C THR A 84 0.49 -10.51 -1.92
N VAL A 85 -0.29 -9.54 -1.42
CA VAL A 85 0.24 -8.56 -0.45
C VAL A 85 0.59 -9.24 0.87
N ALA A 86 -0.28 -10.13 1.36
CA ALA A 86 -0.02 -10.87 2.60
C ALA A 86 1.13 -11.86 2.48
N GLU A 87 1.37 -12.43 1.29
CA GLU A 87 2.45 -13.40 1.11
C GLU A 87 3.81 -12.74 0.88
N ASN A 88 3.83 -11.57 0.22
CA ASN A 88 5.07 -10.90 -0.21
C ASN A 88 5.35 -9.58 0.52
N GLY A 89 4.51 -9.19 1.46
CA GLY A 89 4.60 -7.93 2.18
C GLY A 89 4.35 -8.07 3.68
N ARG A 90 3.86 -6.99 4.27
CA ARG A 90 3.52 -6.91 5.71
C ARG A 90 2.20 -6.18 5.90
N LEU A 91 1.34 -6.76 6.74
CA LEU A 91 0.03 -6.22 7.09
C LEU A 91 0.00 -5.87 8.57
N TYR A 92 -0.40 -4.64 8.86
CA TYR A 92 -0.51 -4.09 10.20
C TYR A 92 -1.96 -3.68 10.48
N GLY A 93 -2.40 -3.86 11.71
CA GLY A 93 -3.70 -3.36 12.16
C GLY A 93 -4.73 -4.44 12.48
N ASN A 94 -4.37 -5.74 12.46
CA ASN A 94 -5.28 -6.76 12.97
C ASN A 94 -5.42 -6.68 14.48
N ARG A 95 -6.47 -6.03 14.91
CA ARG A 95 -6.75 -5.77 16.33
C ARG A 95 -7.08 -7.06 17.11
N LEU A 96 -7.54 -8.10 16.44
CA LEU A 96 -7.78 -9.41 17.07
C LEU A 96 -6.48 -10.07 17.54
N LEU A 97 -5.35 -9.70 16.93
CA LEU A 97 -4.01 -10.16 17.31
C LEU A 97 -3.26 -9.15 18.18
N GLY A 98 -3.92 -8.07 18.62
CA GLY A 98 -3.31 -7.00 19.41
C GLY A 98 -2.39 -6.07 18.60
N ASN A 99 -2.29 -6.25 17.29
CA ASN A 99 -1.56 -5.35 16.40
C ASN A 99 -2.48 -4.17 16.03
N LYS A 100 -2.06 -2.97 16.35
CA LYS A 100 -2.92 -1.78 16.27
C LYS A 100 -2.28 -0.70 15.42
N VAL A 101 -3.05 -0.14 14.48
CA VAL A 101 -2.74 1.11 13.79
C VAL A 101 -3.86 2.09 14.10
N ASN A 102 -3.52 3.29 14.54
CA ASN A 102 -4.53 4.27 14.97
C ASN A 102 -4.28 5.67 14.38
N VAL A 103 -5.37 6.31 14.02
CA VAL A 103 -5.46 7.75 13.85
C VAL A 103 -5.22 8.45 15.19
N LYS A 104 -4.43 9.51 15.19
CA LYS A 104 -4.10 10.27 16.40
C LYS A 104 -4.80 11.62 16.45
N ASN A 105 -5.19 12.18 15.30
CA ASN A 105 -5.95 13.41 15.27
C ASN A 105 -7.31 13.25 15.97
N TRP A 106 -7.82 14.35 16.49
CA TRP A 106 -9.06 14.34 17.28
C TRP A 106 -10.31 14.09 16.43
N TYR A 107 -10.34 14.58 15.20
CA TYR A 107 -11.54 14.58 14.35
C TYR A 107 -11.89 13.21 13.80
N LYS A 108 -10.88 12.41 13.37
CA LYS A 108 -11.04 11.08 12.76
C LYS A 108 -12.01 11.12 11.57
N ILE A 109 -11.78 12.06 10.68
CA ILE A 109 -12.46 12.30 9.40
C ILE A 109 -11.42 12.55 8.31
N SER A 110 -11.83 12.60 7.05
CA SER A 110 -10.94 12.51 5.89
C SER A 110 -9.85 13.57 5.85
N TYR A 111 -10.17 14.87 5.82
CA TYR A 111 -9.13 15.90 5.71
C TYR A 111 -8.09 15.81 6.85
N PRO A 112 -8.45 15.76 8.14
CA PRO A 112 -7.50 15.56 9.22
C PRO A 112 -6.73 14.23 9.16
N GLY A 113 -7.35 13.16 8.65
CA GLY A 113 -6.69 11.87 8.40
C GLY A 113 -5.60 11.99 7.36
N TYR A 114 -5.90 12.55 6.20
CA TYR A 114 -4.91 12.81 5.15
C TYR A 114 -3.84 13.82 5.58
N ASN A 115 -4.20 14.86 6.33
CA ASN A 115 -3.21 15.73 6.95
C ASN A 115 -2.23 14.94 7.83
N GLU A 116 -2.74 14.03 8.67
CA GLU A 116 -1.91 13.19 9.52
C GLU A 116 -1.00 12.25 8.72
N ILE A 117 -1.50 11.63 7.62
CA ILE A 117 -0.72 10.76 6.72
C ILE A 117 0.45 11.52 6.10
N PHE A 118 0.19 12.69 5.53
CA PHE A 118 1.18 13.37 4.69
C PHE A 118 2.04 14.38 5.44
N THR A 119 1.62 14.84 6.62
CA THR A 119 2.38 15.84 7.38
C THR A 119 2.88 15.33 8.73
N GLY A 120 2.29 14.26 9.28
CA GLY A 120 2.51 13.78 10.65
C GLY A 120 1.92 14.69 11.73
N HIS A 121 1.28 15.80 11.36
CA HIS A 121 0.62 16.71 12.30
C HIS A 121 -0.78 16.24 12.66
N THR A 122 -1.12 16.36 13.94
CA THR A 122 -2.41 15.93 14.51
C THR A 122 -3.17 17.08 15.16
N ASP A 123 -2.83 18.31 14.83
CA ASP A 123 -3.37 19.50 15.49
C ASP A 123 -4.89 19.69 15.23
N ALA A 124 -5.53 20.32 16.19
CA ALA A 124 -6.97 20.57 16.16
C ALA A 124 -7.40 21.63 15.11
N PHE A 125 -6.44 22.28 14.46
CA PHE A 125 -6.67 23.33 13.47
C PHE A 125 -6.58 22.83 12.02
N SER A 126 -6.45 21.52 11.78
CA SER A 126 -6.65 20.97 10.47
C SER A 126 -8.11 21.14 10.05
N SER A 127 -8.32 21.42 8.76
CA SER A 127 -9.67 21.71 8.24
C SER A 127 -10.63 20.55 8.46
N PRO A 128 -11.85 20.77 8.95
CA PRO A 128 -12.87 19.73 9.04
C PRO A 128 -13.54 19.50 7.66
N ASN A 129 -12.87 18.84 6.74
CA ASN A 129 -13.36 18.53 5.38
C ASN A 129 -13.74 19.76 4.53
N LEU A 130 -13.11 20.91 4.78
CA LEU A 130 -13.34 22.15 4.01
C LEU A 130 -12.19 22.35 3.00
N ALA A 131 -12.51 22.96 1.88
CA ALA A 131 -11.55 23.34 0.85
C ALA A 131 -10.69 24.56 1.30
N ILE A 132 -9.84 24.36 2.29
CA ILE A 132 -8.93 25.36 2.86
C ILE A 132 -7.50 24.80 2.77
N ASN A 133 -6.60 25.59 2.20
CA ASN A 133 -5.21 25.18 2.01
C ASN A 133 -4.54 24.79 3.34
N ASN A 134 -3.93 23.62 3.34
CA ASN A 134 -3.17 23.11 4.48
C ASN A 134 -1.96 24.00 4.76
N LYS A 135 -1.82 24.42 6.00
CA LYS A 135 -0.68 25.25 6.44
C LYS A 135 0.63 24.46 6.58
N HIS A 136 0.53 23.16 6.84
CA HIS A 136 1.71 22.32 7.02
C HIS A 136 2.31 21.88 5.68
N VAL A 137 3.63 21.84 5.62
CA VAL A 137 4.36 21.22 4.49
C VAL A 137 4.13 19.72 4.58
N ASN A 138 3.76 19.12 3.46
CA ASN A 138 3.53 17.68 3.38
C ASN A 138 4.73 16.95 2.74
N VAL A 139 4.82 15.63 2.95
CA VAL A 139 5.95 14.83 2.46
C VAL A 139 6.05 14.81 0.94
N LEU A 140 4.93 14.85 0.21
CA LEU A 140 4.94 14.88 -1.25
C LEU A 140 5.45 16.23 -1.77
N GLU A 141 5.07 17.34 -1.11
CA GLU A 141 5.60 18.68 -1.37
C GLU A 141 7.13 18.72 -1.15
N TYR A 142 7.59 18.15 -0.03
CA TYR A 142 9.02 18.04 0.26
C TYR A 142 9.76 17.23 -0.81
N LEU A 143 9.25 16.07 -1.19
CA LEU A 143 9.84 15.24 -2.24
C LEU A 143 9.86 15.99 -3.58
N ASN A 144 8.76 16.64 -3.97
CA ASN A 144 8.69 17.40 -5.21
C ASN A 144 9.67 18.59 -5.26
N ALA A 145 10.02 19.15 -4.10
CA ALA A 145 11.03 20.21 -4.00
C ALA A 145 12.48 19.68 -4.03
N SER A 146 12.70 18.38 -3.83
CA SER A 146 14.03 17.78 -3.86
C SER A 146 14.54 17.58 -5.30
N ALA A 147 15.84 17.68 -5.53
CA ALA A 147 16.42 17.50 -6.86
C ALA A 147 16.19 16.10 -7.45
N GLU A 148 16.05 15.08 -6.61
CA GLU A 148 15.86 13.69 -7.02
C GLU A 148 14.45 13.42 -7.55
N TYR A 149 13.41 14.00 -6.90
CA TYR A 149 12.00 13.73 -7.17
C TYR A 149 11.27 14.89 -7.85
N GLN A 150 11.92 16.01 -8.10
CA GLN A 150 11.31 17.17 -8.76
C GLN A 150 10.69 16.77 -10.11
N GLY A 151 9.40 17.04 -10.27
CA GLY A 151 8.63 16.69 -11.46
C GLY A 151 8.35 15.19 -11.63
N LYS A 152 8.65 14.35 -10.62
CA LYS A 152 8.41 12.91 -10.62
C LYS A 152 7.39 12.47 -9.56
N VAL A 153 6.73 13.42 -8.92
CA VAL A 153 5.64 13.18 -7.96
C VAL A 153 4.32 13.48 -8.64
N ALA A 154 3.37 12.57 -8.58
CA ALA A 154 2.04 12.74 -9.15
C ALA A 154 0.95 12.30 -8.17
N VAL A 155 -0.22 12.93 -8.27
CA VAL A 155 -1.36 12.71 -7.38
C VAL A 155 -2.63 12.55 -8.19
N PHE A 156 -3.34 11.45 -7.97
CA PHE A 156 -4.66 11.17 -8.53
C PHE A 156 -5.63 10.78 -7.43
N THR A 157 -6.73 11.52 -7.29
CA THR A 157 -7.66 11.29 -6.20
C THR A 157 -9.10 11.40 -6.64
N SER A 158 -9.98 10.63 -6.00
CA SER A 158 -11.40 10.68 -6.28
C SER A 158 -12.07 11.90 -5.65
N TRP A 159 -11.66 12.28 -4.43
CA TRP A 159 -12.26 13.42 -3.73
C TRP A 159 -11.61 14.75 -4.14
N ASN A 160 -12.44 15.73 -4.51
CA ASN A 160 -12.01 17.02 -5.06
C ASN A 160 -11.40 18.02 -4.06
N VAL A 161 -11.17 17.61 -2.80
CA VAL A 161 -10.57 18.48 -1.76
C VAL A 161 -9.05 18.32 -1.68
N PHE A 162 -8.47 17.34 -2.35
CA PHE A 162 -7.03 17.08 -2.28
C PHE A 162 -6.12 18.24 -2.72
N PRO A 163 -6.46 19.11 -3.68
CA PRO A 163 -5.65 20.29 -3.97
C PRO A 163 -5.43 21.18 -2.75
N PHE A 164 -6.41 21.23 -1.83
CA PHE A 164 -6.31 21.97 -0.59
C PHE A 164 -5.56 21.20 0.51
N ILE A 165 -5.78 19.90 0.62
CA ILE A 165 -5.07 19.03 1.59
C ILE A 165 -3.56 19.08 1.34
N LEU A 166 -3.14 18.98 0.07
CA LEU A 166 -1.73 18.99 -0.34
C LEU A 166 -1.22 20.40 -0.62
N ASN A 167 -2.07 21.42 -0.52
CA ASN A 167 -1.78 22.81 -0.82
C ASN A 167 -1.08 22.97 -2.17
N GLU A 168 -1.77 22.54 -3.24
CA GLU A 168 -1.25 22.52 -4.60
C GLU A 168 -0.67 23.87 -5.01
N ALA A 169 -1.34 24.97 -4.63
CA ALA A 169 -0.88 26.33 -4.93
C ALA A 169 0.53 26.65 -4.37
N ARG A 170 0.89 26.05 -3.23
CA ARG A 170 2.24 26.22 -2.62
C ARG A 170 3.19 25.12 -3.06
N SER A 171 2.72 23.88 -3.10
CA SER A 171 3.56 22.71 -3.34
C SER A 171 3.99 22.53 -4.80
N GLY A 172 3.23 23.11 -5.73
CA GLY A 172 3.43 22.89 -7.15
C GLY A 172 3.28 21.43 -7.60
N LEU A 173 2.63 20.60 -6.77
CA LEU A 173 2.34 19.21 -7.10
C LEU A 173 1.30 19.13 -8.23
N PRO A 174 1.46 18.26 -9.22
CA PRO A 174 0.40 17.95 -10.17
C PRO A 174 -0.67 17.11 -9.46
N VAL A 175 -1.79 17.72 -9.10
CA VAL A 175 -2.92 17.06 -8.43
C VAL A 175 -4.08 16.97 -9.39
N ASN A 176 -4.40 15.79 -9.89
CA ASN A 176 -5.63 15.52 -10.63
C ASN A 176 -6.68 14.93 -9.67
N SER A 177 -7.71 15.69 -9.36
CA SER A 177 -8.69 15.34 -8.33
C SER A 177 -10.14 15.54 -8.76
N GLY A 178 -11.04 14.74 -8.20
CA GLY A 178 -12.43 14.78 -8.62
C GLY A 178 -12.56 14.60 -10.14
N TYR A 179 -13.46 15.36 -10.75
CA TYR A 179 -13.71 15.28 -12.21
C TYR A 179 -12.83 16.26 -13.02
N GLU A 180 -11.62 16.54 -12.57
CA GLU A 180 -10.64 17.30 -13.35
C GLU A 180 -10.20 16.52 -14.58
N ARG A 181 -10.04 17.25 -15.69
CA ARG A 181 -9.57 16.68 -16.96
C ARG A 181 -8.09 16.36 -16.89
N LEU A 182 -7.69 15.33 -17.63
CA LEU A 182 -6.27 15.02 -17.81
C LEU A 182 -5.56 16.05 -18.68
N ASN A 183 -6.28 16.63 -19.67
CA ASN A 183 -5.78 17.66 -20.61
C ASN A 183 -4.48 17.26 -21.34
N GLU A 184 -4.30 15.97 -21.62
CA GLU A 184 -3.14 15.45 -22.36
C GLU A 184 -3.37 15.59 -23.86
N GLU A 185 -2.77 16.61 -24.48
CA GLU A 185 -2.91 16.86 -25.90
C GLU A 185 -2.37 15.69 -26.74
N GLY A 186 -3.16 15.26 -27.73
CA GLY A 186 -2.79 14.16 -28.64
C GLY A 186 -2.93 12.76 -28.03
N ASP A 187 -3.38 12.65 -26.75
CA ASP A 187 -3.65 11.39 -26.11
C ASP A 187 -5.10 10.94 -26.30
N THR A 188 -5.30 9.88 -27.07
CA THR A 188 -6.62 9.32 -27.33
C THR A 188 -7.24 8.70 -26.09
N ALA A 189 -6.44 8.03 -25.24
CA ALA A 189 -6.94 7.39 -24.02
C ALA A 189 -7.34 8.43 -22.97
N ALA A 190 -6.51 9.44 -22.75
CA ALA A 190 -6.84 10.57 -21.89
C ALA A 190 -8.08 11.33 -22.38
N GLY A 191 -8.18 11.59 -23.68
CA GLY A 191 -9.35 12.21 -24.30
C GLY A 191 -10.63 11.39 -24.12
N LEU A 192 -10.55 10.06 -24.17
CA LEU A 192 -11.68 9.17 -23.88
C LEU A 192 -12.10 9.25 -22.40
N ILE A 193 -11.14 9.19 -21.49
CA ILE A 193 -11.40 9.34 -20.04
C ILE A 193 -12.10 10.68 -19.77
N ASP A 194 -11.57 11.77 -20.32
CA ASP A 194 -12.15 13.11 -20.18
C ASP A 194 -13.57 13.19 -20.76
N SER A 195 -13.83 12.53 -21.88
CA SER A 195 -15.15 12.48 -22.49
C SER A 195 -16.17 11.74 -21.62
N VAL A 196 -15.75 10.61 -21.00
CA VAL A 196 -16.57 9.85 -20.05
C VAL A 196 -16.86 10.70 -18.81
N GLN A 197 -15.85 11.36 -18.26
CA GLN A 197 -16.03 12.27 -17.11
C GLN A 197 -17.04 13.39 -17.39
N LEU A 198 -17.01 13.97 -18.59
CA LEU A 198 -17.96 15.00 -18.99
C LEU A 198 -19.40 14.48 -19.16
N ALA A 199 -19.56 13.22 -19.58
CA ALA A 199 -20.87 12.61 -19.76
C ALA A 199 -21.52 12.22 -18.41
N MET A 200 -20.71 12.03 -17.36
CA MET A 200 -21.19 11.72 -16.03
C MET A 200 -21.64 13.01 -15.31
N ARG A 201 -22.57 12.86 -14.35
CA ARG A 201 -22.94 14.01 -13.50
C ARG A 201 -21.82 14.25 -12.48
N PRO A 202 -21.15 15.40 -12.51
CA PRO A 202 -20.06 15.67 -11.60
C PRO A 202 -20.58 15.75 -10.15
N GLY A 203 -19.93 15.00 -9.27
CA GLY A 203 -20.08 15.05 -7.81
C GLY A 203 -18.84 15.64 -7.16
N LYS A 204 -18.75 15.53 -5.83
CA LYS A 204 -17.54 15.87 -5.07
C LYS A 204 -16.48 14.77 -5.18
N THR A 205 -16.93 13.53 -5.31
CA THR A 205 -16.08 12.34 -5.41
C THR A 205 -16.25 11.74 -6.80
N ARG A 206 -15.15 11.63 -7.53
CA ARG A 206 -15.07 10.94 -8.83
C ARG A 206 -15.18 9.45 -8.60
N HIS A 207 -15.77 8.71 -9.54
CA HIS A 207 -15.75 7.27 -9.50
C HIS A 207 -14.29 6.75 -9.47
N ASP A 208 -14.01 5.84 -8.56
CA ASP A 208 -12.66 5.32 -8.34
C ASP A 208 -12.06 4.67 -9.58
N MET A 209 -12.87 4.03 -10.40
CA MET A 209 -12.43 3.48 -11.69
C MET A 209 -11.88 4.57 -12.61
N LEU A 210 -12.47 5.77 -12.65
CA LEU A 210 -11.96 6.87 -13.48
C LEU A 210 -10.67 7.45 -12.89
N THR A 211 -10.57 7.52 -11.57
CA THR A 211 -9.33 7.92 -10.88
C THR A 211 -8.20 6.94 -11.18
N TYR A 212 -8.49 5.65 -11.12
CA TYR A 212 -7.57 4.59 -11.48
C TYR A 212 -7.12 4.65 -12.94
N LEU A 213 -8.05 4.81 -13.90
CA LEU A 213 -7.72 4.90 -15.32
C LEU A 213 -6.88 6.14 -15.64
N ALA A 214 -7.19 7.28 -15.00
CA ALA A 214 -6.41 8.50 -15.13
C ALA A 214 -4.96 8.32 -14.62
N ALA A 215 -4.81 7.73 -13.43
CA ALA A 215 -3.50 7.42 -12.87
C ALA A 215 -2.72 6.42 -13.73
N ARG A 216 -3.38 5.36 -14.21
CA ARG A 216 -2.77 4.32 -15.05
C ARG A 216 -2.24 4.88 -16.36
N GLU A 217 -3.01 5.74 -17.03
CA GLU A 217 -2.56 6.41 -18.25
C GLU A 217 -1.35 7.30 -17.99
N TYR A 218 -1.41 8.11 -16.93
CA TYR A 218 -0.29 8.96 -16.53
C TYR A 218 0.98 8.16 -16.21
N ILE A 219 0.86 7.05 -15.47
CA ILE A 219 2.00 6.16 -15.16
C ILE A 219 2.66 5.64 -16.43
N THR A 220 1.86 5.20 -17.40
CA THR A 220 2.35 4.66 -18.68
C THR A 220 3.14 5.69 -19.47
N ARG A 221 2.77 6.96 -19.40
CA ARG A 221 3.40 8.04 -20.20
C ARG A 221 4.56 8.72 -19.48
N HIS A 222 4.41 8.99 -18.19
CA HIS A 222 5.29 9.90 -17.45
C HIS A 222 6.21 9.19 -16.45
N HIS A 223 5.96 7.93 -16.13
CA HIS A 223 6.75 7.11 -15.21
C HIS A 223 7.11 7.84 -13.90
N PRO A 224 6.13 8.33 -13.12
CA PRO A 224 6.41 9.00 -11.86
C PRO A 224 7.17 8.10 -10.87
N SER A 225 8.12 8.67 -10.13
CA SER A 225 8.82 7.93 -9.07
C SER A 225 7.99 7.83 -7.80
N VAL A 226 7.14 8.82 -7.53
CA VAL A 226 6.21 8.82 -6.39
C VAL A 226 4.81 9.08 -6.90
N LEU A 227 3.91 8.15 -6.63
CA LEU A 227 2.50 8.28 -6.97
C LEU A 227 1.67 8.23 -5.69
N PHE A 228 0.74 9.16 -5.55
CA PHE A 228 -0.36 9.03 -4.61
C PHE A 228 -1.66 8.78 -5.35
N LEU A 229 -2.37 7.70 -4.99
CA LEU A 229 -3.66 7.30 -5.52
C LEU A 229 -4.68 7.20 -4.38
N GLY A 230 -5.67 8.09 -4.37
CA GLY A 230 -6.69 8.18 -3.32
C GLY A 230 -8.06 7.79 -3.83
N PHE A 231 -8.58 6.64 -3.38
CA PHE A 231 -9.93 6.14 -3.65
C PHE A 231 -10.93 6.66 -2.62
N GLY A 232 -12.15 6.97 -3.02
CA GLY A 232 -13.15 7.64 -2.17
C GLY A 232 -14.51 6.97 -2.08
N GLU A 233 -14.89 6.07 -3.01
CA GLU A 233 -16.26 5.56 -3.08
C GLU A 233 -16.64 4.64 -1.92
N THR A 234 -15.68 3.99 -1.26
CA THR A 234 -15.97 3.19 -0.06
C THR A 234 -16.58 4.03 1.07
N ASP A 235 -16.11 5.26 1.25
CA ASP A 235 -16.68 6.18 2.24
C ASP A 235 -18.08 6.65 1.84
N GLU A 236 -18.28 7.01 0.58
CA GLU A 236 -19.57 7.41 0.04
C GLU A 236 -20.63 6.31 0.16
N ASP A 237 -20.29 5.07 -0.20
CA ASP A 237 -21.18 3.91 -0.09
C ASP A 237 -21.54 3.59 1.36
N ALA A 238 -20.59 3.73 2.27
CA ALA A 238 -20.84 3.57 3.68
C ALA A 238 -21.76 4.68 4.22
N HIS A 239 -21.58 5.93 3.84
CA HIS A 239 -22.48 7.02 4.20
C HIS A 239 -23.89 6.82 3.65
N ALA A 240 -24.00 6.26 2.45
CA ALA A 240 -25.27 5.88 1.85
C ALA A 240 -25.94 4.65 2.52
N GLY A 241 -25.25 3.99 3.45
CA GLY A 241 -25.74 2.78 4.13
C GLY A 241 -25.80 1.57 3.18
N ARG A 242 -25.01 1.56 2.12
CA ARG A 242 -25.01 0.53 1.07
C ARG A 242 -23.83 -0.42 1.27
N TYR A 243 -23.98 -1.36 2.20
CA TYR A 243 -22.93 -2.34 2.50
C TYR A 243 -22.64 -3.26 1.32
N ASP A 244 -23.63 -3.55 0.49
CA ASP A 244 -23.46 -4.29 -0.75
C ASP A 244 -22.53 -3.57 -1.74
N LEU A 245 -22.69 -2.25 -1.94
CA LEU A 245 -21.82 -1.44 -2.79
C LEU A 245 -20.44 -1.23 -2.16
N TYR A 246 -20.39 -1.00 -0.85
CA TYR A 246 -19.14 -0.87 -0.09
C TYR A 246 -18.25 -2.11 -0.26
N LEU A 247 -18.81 -3.34 -0.18
CA LEU A 247 -18.06 -4.57 -0.43
C LEU A 247 -17.67 -4.70 -1.90
N GLN A 248 -18.56 -4.34 -2.82
CA GLN A 248 -18.26 -4.34 -4.25
C GLN A 248 -17.10 -3.39 -4.55
N GLN A 249 -17.15 -2.17 -4.04
CA GLN A 249 -16.09 -1.18 -4.25
C GLN A 249 -14.76 -1.64 -3.66
N ALA A 250 -14.76 -2.25 -2.48
CA ALA A 250 -13.55 -2.85 -1.89
C ALA A 250 -12.94 -3.92 -2.80
N ALA A 251 -13.77 -4.82 -3.37
CA ALA A 251 -13.30 -5.85 -4.30
C ALA A 251 -12.83 -5.27 -5.64
N ASP A 252 -13.46 -4.20 -6.12
CA ASP A 252 -13.04 -3.50 -7.33
C ASP A 252 -11.69 -2.79 -7.13
N ILE A 253 -11.47 -2.17 -5.96
CA ILE A 253 -10.19 -1.56 -5.60
C ILE A 253 -9.09 -2.63 -5.48
N ASP A 254 -9.37 -3.79 -4.87
CA ASP A 254 -8.41 -4.91 -4.80
C ASP A 254 -7.94 -5.33 -6.20
N ARG A 255 -8.86 -5.40 -7.17
CA ARG A 255 -8.52 -5.67 -8.58
C ARG A 255 -7.70 -4.55 -9.22
N MET A 256 -8.06 -3.28 -8.99
CA MET A 256 -7.31 -2.14 -9.51
C MET A 256 -5.88 -2.12 -8.97
N ILE A 257 -5.69 -2.41 -7.69
CA ILE A 257 -4.35 -2.53 -7.08
C ILE A 257 -3.59 -3.72 -7.66
N SER A 258 -4.27 -4.85 -7.89
CA SER A 258 -3.69 -6.03 -8.55
C SER A 258 -3.17 -5.72 -9.96
N ASP A 259 -3.97 -4.98 -10.76
CA ASP A 259 -3.56 -4.57 -12.10
C ASP A 259 -2.38 -3.58 -12.08
N LEU A 260 -2.39 -2.62 -11.16
CA LEU A 260 -1.24 -1.73 -10.95
C LEU A 260 0.01 -2.51 -10.55
N TRP A 261 -0.12 -3.49 -9.66
CA TRP A 261 0.99 -4.34 -9.25
C TRP A 261 1.54 -5.13 -10.45
N TYR A 262 0.66 -5.75 -11.23
CA TYR A 262 1.06 -6.46 -12.46
C TYR A 262 1.78 -5.52 -13.43
N MET A 263 1.25 -4.32 -13.65
CA MET A 263 1.85 -3.32 -14.53
C MET A 263 3.27 -2.96 -14.07
N VAL A 264 3.47 -2.65 -12.79
CA VAL A 264 4.81 -2.28 -12.29
C VAL A 264 5.79 -3.46 -12.27
N GLN A 265 5.31 -4.71 -12.16
CA GLN A 265 6.18 -5.89 -12.24
C GLN A 265 6.57 -6.26 -13.68
N THR A 266 5.80 -5.81 -14.68
CA THR A 266 6.07 -6.07 -16.09
C THR A 266 6.76 -4.91 -16.80
N ASP A 267 6.72 -3.71 -16.26
CA ASP A 267 7.40 -2.54 -16.81
C ASP A 267 8.89 -2.50 -16.37
N PRO A 268 9.84 -2.43 -17.32
CA PRO A 268 11.28 -2.38 -17.00
C PRO A 268 11.70 -1.20 -16.11
N CYS A 269 10.97 -0.07 -16.13
CA CYS A 269 11.25 1.10 -15.29
C CYS A 269 10.96 0.80 -13.81
N TYR A 270 9.90 0.04 -13.54
CA TYR A 270 9.34 -0.16 -12.21
C TYR A 270 9.69 -1.50 -11.57
N ARG A 271 9.91 -2.52 -12.40
CA ARG A 271 10.14 -3.89 -11.95
C ARG A 271 11.24 -3.95 -10.91
N ASP A 272 11.01 -4.71 -9.85
CA ASP A 272 11.95 -4.96 -8.75
C ASP A 272 12.41 -3.69 -8.01
N SER A 273 11.77 -2.54 -8.24
CA SER A 273 12.15 -1.25 -7.65
C SER A 273 10.98 -0.44 -7.08
N THR A 274 9.75 -0.97 -7.17
CA THR A 274 8.53 -0.27 -6.73
C THR A 274 7.97 -0.86 -5.45
N THR A 275 7.72 0.00 -4.46
CA THR A 275 7.05 -0.36 -3.22
C THR A 275 5.64 0.23 -3.19
N PHE A 276 4.66 -0.55 -2.75
CA PHE A 276 3.30 -0.09 -2.47
C PHE A 276 3.14 0.09 -0.97
N LEU A 277 2.63 1.24 -0.56
CA LEU A 277 2.13 1.55 0.78
C LEU A 277 0.63 1.75 0.69
N ILE A 278 -0.15 0.85 1.28
CA ILE A 278 -1.61 0.84 1.19
C ILE A 278 -2.19 1.08 2.58
N THR A 279 -3.13 2.01 2.72
CA THR A 279 -3.75 2.33 4.01
C THR A 279 -5.14 2.95 3.85
N THR A 280 -5.71 3.43 4.93
CA THR A 280 -6.93 4.24 4.98
C THR A 280 -6.67 5.49 5.82
N ASP A 281 -7.43 6.52 5.61
CA ASP A 281 -7.33 7.81 6.32
C ASP A 281 -8.02 7.80 7.70
N HIS A 282 -9.13 7.06 7.82
CA HIS A 282 -9.84 6.80 9.07
C HIS A 282 -10.59 5.47 9.02
N GLY A 283 -11.02 4.99 10.17
CA GLY A 283 -11.95 3.88 10.29
C GLY A 283 -13.39 4.38 10.41
N ARG A 284 -14.30 3.48 10.77
CA ARG A 284 -15.73 3.75 10.95
C ARG A 284 -16.24 3.14 12.24
N GLY A 285 -17.45 3.50 12.63
CA GLY A 285 -18.08 2.92 13.80
C GLY A 285 -18.13 1.38 13.73
N TRP A 286 -17.75 0.73 14.82
CA TRP A 286 -17.67 -0.73 14.86
C TRP A 286 -19.01 -1.42 15.15
N LYS A 287 -19.99 -0.69 15.75
CA LYS A 287 -21.32 -1.22 15.97
C LYS A 287 -22.11 -1.30 14.66
N PRO A 288 -22.95 -2.33 14.45
CA PRO A 288 -23.68 -2.50 13.19
C PRO A 288 -24.56 -1.30 12.78
N ASN A 289 -25.04 -0.53 13.74
CA ASN A 289 -25.82 0.69 13.47
C ASN A 289 -24.97 1.98 13.40
N LYS A 290 -23.64 1.85 13.45
CA LYS A 290 -22.68 2.96 13.41
C LYS A 290 -21.62 2.83 12.31
N TRP A 291 -21.62 1.73 11.58
CA TRP A 291 -20.68 1.50 10.48
C TRP A 291 -20.78 2.54 9.36
N THR A 292 -21.96 3.16 9.19
CA THR A 292 -22.21 4.22 8.20
C THR A 292 -21.58 5.56 8.58
N THR A 293 -21.06 5.69 9.80
CA THR A 293 -20.55 6.96 10.32
C THR A 293 -19.12 6.85 10.81
N HIS A 294 -18.42 7.95 10.81
CA HIS A 294 -17.09 8.11 11.37
C HIS A 294 -16.99 9.45 12.15
N GLY A 295 -15.83 9.75 12.69
CA GLY A 295 -15.58 10.98 13.43
C GLY A 295 -15.43 10.77 14.93
N PHE A 296 -15.26 11.86 15.65
CA PHE A 296 -14.94 11.87 17.08
C PHE A 296 -15.88 11.01 17.94
N TRP A 297 -17.19 11.07 17.66
CA TRP A 297 -18.22 10.39 18.44
C TRP A 297 -18.48 8.94 18.00
N ALA A 298 -17.90 8.49 16.90
CA ALA A 298 -18.06 7.14 16.42
C ALA A 298 -16.87 6.28 16.87
N GLU A 299 -17.09 5.46 17.91
CA GLU A 299 -16.08 4.50 18.36
C GLU A 299 -15.66 3.57 17.23
N GLY A 300 -14.35 3.44 17.01
CA GLY A 300 -13.79 2.68 15.89
C GLY A 300 -13.26 3.56 14.75
N SER A 301 -13.67 4.83 14.65
CA SER A 301 -13.18 5.73 13.59
C SER A 301 -11.67 5.99 13.63
N GLY A 302 -11.02 5.75 14.74
CA GLY A 302 -9.57 5.83 14.86
C GLY A 302 -8.84 4.52 14.58
N ASP A 303 -9.56 3.44 14.27
CA ASP A 303 -9.02 2.10 14.09
C ASP A 303 -8.79 1.84 12.62
N ILE A 304 -7.52 1.89 12.22
CA ILE A 304 -7.08 1.78 10.83
C ILE A 304 -6.12 0.60 10.64
N TRP A 305 -5.64 0.46 9.44
CA TRP A 305 -4.71 -0.58 9.02
C TRP A 305 -3.69 -0.04 8.03
N MET A 306 -2.64 -0.80 7.76
CA MET A 306 -1.61 -0.47 6.80
C MET A 306 -1.03 -1.75 6.20
N ALA A 307 -0.67 -1.72 4.93
CA ALA A 307 0.09 -2.77 4.27
C ALA A 307 1.26 -2.17 3.49
N VAL A 308 2.37 -2.91 3.42
CA VAL A 308 3.55 -2.53 2.63
C VAL A 308 4.02 -3.75 1.85
N LEU A 309 4.23 -3.55 0.55
CA LEU A 309 4.65 -4.59 -0.39
C LEU A 309 5.71 -4.03 -1.33
N GLY A 310 6.81 -4.74 -1.53
CA GLY A 310 7.83 -4.31 -2.50
C GLY A 310 9.24 -4.79 -2.16
N PRO A 311 10.24 -4.41 -2.97
CA PRO A 311 11.62 -4.77 -2.73
C PRO A 311 12.10 -4.15 -1.40
N GLY A 312 12.94 -4.89 -0.68
CA GLY A 312 13.42 -4.44 0.63
C GLY A 312 12.42 -4.60 1.78
N ILE A 313 11.21 -5.08 1.53
CA ILE A 313 10.24 -5.40 2.56
C ILE A 313 10.35 -6.89 2.93
N ARG A 314 10.59 -7.18 4.21
CA ARG A 314 10.59 -8.57 4.69
C ARG A 314 9.15 -9.12 4.58
N PRO A 315 8.92 -10.24 3.88
CA PRO A 315 7.60 -10.83 3.76
C PRO A 315 7.23 -11.59 5.06
N GLU A 316 6.53 -10.91 5.95
CA GLU A 316 6.04 -11.49 7.22
C GLU A 316 4.51 -11.66 7.24
N GLY A 317 3.83 -11.21 6.20
CA GLY A 317 2.39 -11.32 6.09
C GLY A 317 1.65 -10.52 7.16
N GLU A 318 0.56 -11.09 7.63
CA GLU A 318 -0.22 -10.52 8.73
C GLU A 318 0.59 -10.57 10.05
N LEU A 319 0.88 -9.40 10.61
CA LEU A 319 1.67 -9.31 11.83
C LEU A 319 0.87 -9.78 13.05
N LYS A 320 1.39 -10.83 13.68
CA LYS A 320 0.77 -11.47 14.86
C LYS A 320 1.33 -10.91 16.18
N THR A 321 2.41 -10.15 16.12
CA THR A 321 3.00 -9.54 17.31
C THR A 321 2.17 -8.33 17.75
N PRO A 322 1.74 -8.25 19.00
CA PRO A 322 1.09 -7.07 19.54
C PRO A 322 1.96 -5.83 19.39
N GLY A 323 1.35 -4.71 19.02
CA GLY A 323 2.07 -3.46 18.81
C GLY A 323 1.15 -2.29 18.56
N GLN A 324 1.72 -1.08 18.63
CA GLN A 324 0.97 0.16 18.37
C GLN A 324 1.71 1.02 17.37
N ILE A 325 1.06 1.31 16.25
CA ILE A 325 1.48 2.27 15.22
C ILE A 325 0.47 3.40 15.19
N TYR A 326 0.92 4.60 14.89
CA TYR A 326 0.06 5.76 14.69
C TYR A 326 0.20 6.28 13.26
N GLN A 327 -0.93 6.70 12.69
CA GLN A 327 -1.01 7.25 11.32
C GLN A 327 -0.02 8.39 11.08
N LYS A 328 0.22 9.23 12.07
CA LYS A 328 1.19 10.33 12.02
C LYS A 328 2.64 9.89 11.72
N GLN A 329 2.95 8.60 11.82
CA GLN A 329 4.27 8.06 11.48
C GLN A 329 4.44 7.87 9.97
N LEU A 330 3.34 7.93 9.19
CA LEU A 330 3.36 7.61 7.76
C LEU A 330 4.18 8.61 6.95
N ALA A 331 4.13 9.91 7.25
CA ALA A 331 4.96 10.91 6.56
C ALA A 331 6.46 10.55 6.64
N ALA A 332 6.94 10.24 7.85
CA ALA A 332 8.32 9.82 8.06
C ALA A 332 8.60 8.43 7.43
N THR A 333 7.61 7.55 7.39
CA THR A 333 7.73 6.22 6.76
C THR A 333 7.87 6.33 5.25
N ILE A 334 7.10 7.21 4.60
CA ILE A 334 7.18 7.52 3.16
C ILE A 334 8.59 7.99 2.80
N ALA A 335 9.13 8.96 3.55
CA ALA A 335 10.49 9.45 3.34
C ALA A 335 11.54 8.35 3.56
N ALA A 336 11.40 7.56 4.63
CA ALA A 336 12.33 6.48 4.95
C ALA A 336 12.33 5.35 3.90
N LEU A 337 11.17 5.00 3.32
CA LEU A 337 11.07 4.00 2.24
C LEU A 337 11.85 4.44 0.99
N LEU A 338 11.91 5.73 0.72
CA LEU A 338 12.67 6.32 -0.39
C LEU A 338 14.15 6.61 -0.01
N GLY A 339 14.59 6.22 1.18
CA GLY A 339 15.98 6.37 1.62
C GLY A 339 16.33 7.76 2.19
N ASP A 340 15.34 8.60 2.44
CA ASP A 340 15.51 9.94 3.04
C ASP A 340 14.82 10.05 4.42
N PRO A 341 15.34 9.39 5.46
CA PRO A 341 14.72 9.40 6.79
C PRO A 341 14.89 10.74 7.54
N ALA A 342 15.74 11.62 7.05
CA ALA A 342 16.14 12.85 7.74
C ALA A 342 15.65 14.11 7.04
N ALA A 343 14.53 14.05 6.32
CA ALA A 343 13.97 15.16 5.57
C ALA A 343 13.86 16.44 6.44
N PRO A 344 14.64 17.52 6.13
CA PRO A 344 14.61 18.75 6.91
C PRO A 344 13.20 19.38 6.85
N GLY A 345 12.66 19.75 7.99
CA GLY A 345 11.35 20.40 8.06
C GLY A 345 10.16 19.44 8.17
N HIS A 346 10.39 18.13 8.14
CA HIS A 346 9.35 17.15 8.47
C HIS A 346 9.06 17.14 9.96
N PRO A 347 7.77 16.94 10.32
CA PRO A 347 7.41 16.83 11.71
C PRO A 347 8.18 15.68 12.35
N PRO A 348 8.56 15.83 13.63
CA PRO A 348 9.29 14.80 14.35
C PRO A 348 8.39 13.59 14.57
N GLY A 349 8.36 12.69 13.62
CA GLY A 349 7.71 11.39 13.69
C GLY A 349 8.75 10.30 13.50
N LYS A 350 8.84 9.34 14.43
CA LYS A 350 9.61 8.13 14.18
C LYS A 350 8.89 7.33 13.08
N ALA A 351 9.56 7.03 11.98
CA ALA A 351 9.06 6.13 10.95
C ALA A 351 8.63 4.77 11.56
N VAL A 352 7.70 4.10 10.91
CA VAL A 352 7.39 2.71 11.23
C VAL A 352 8.62 1.86 10.90
N GLU A 353 9.08 1.04 11.83
CA GLU A 353 10.14 0.08 11.55
C GLU A 353 9.63 -1.00 10.61
N ILE A 354 10.08 -0.94 9.36
CA ILE A 354 9.80 -1.95 8.34
C ILE A 354 11.11 -2.71 8.10
N PRO A 355 11.28 -3.90 8.68
CA PRO A 355 12.52 -4.66 8.52
C PRO A 355 12.76 -5.02 7.06
N ALA A 356 14.00 -4.82 6.62
CA ALA A 356 14.48 -5.36 5.35
C ALA A 356 14.57 -6.89 5.39
N PRO A 357 14.52 -7.57 4.24
CA PRO A 357 14.81 -9.00 4.15
C PRO A 357 16.19 -9.27 4.79
N VAL A 358 16.27 -10.28 5.63
CA VAL A 358 17.57 -10.78 6.08
C VAL A 358 18.23 -11.39 4.85
N LEU A 359 19.30 -10.80 4.36
CA LEU A 359 20.20 -11.46 3.44
C LEU A 359 20.66 -12.72 4.18
N GLN A 360 20.09 -13.88 3.87
CA GLN A 360 20.70 -15.15 4.15
C GLN A 360 21.99 -15.14 3.34
N THR A 361 23.06 -14.70 3.99
CA THR A 361 24.40 -14.77 3.43
C THR A 361 24.59 -16.21 3.00
N ALA A 362 24.88 -16.41 1.73
CA ALA A 362 25.30 -17.68 1.13
C ALA A 362 26.64 -18.17 1.73
N LEU A 363 26.88 -17.95 3.01
CA LEU A 363 28.02 -18.41 3.80
C LEU A 363 27.81 -19.84 4.33
N ALA A 364 26.61 -20.38 4.29
CA ALA A 364 26.38 -21.79 4.64
C ALA A 364 26.92 -22.76 3.56
N GLY A 365 27.13 -22.29 2.33
CA GLY A 365 27.70 -23.12 1.23
C GLY A 365 29.22 -23.21 1.23
N ILE A 366 29.94 -22.30 1.89
CA ILE A 366 31.40 -22.26 1.87
C ILE A 366 32.00 -23.02 3.06
N GLN A 367 31.28 -23.17 4.15
CA GLN A 367 31.76 -23.97 5.31
C GLN A 367 31.53 -25.48 5.14
N ALA A 368 30.69 -25.95 4.26
CA ALA A 368 30.49 -27.37 3.96
C ALA A 368 31.54 -27.96 2.99
N SER A 369 32.30 -27.12 2.28
CA SER A 369 33.36 -27.59 1.37
C SER A 369 34.76 -27.59 1.98
N ALA A 370 34.93 -27.15 3.22
CA ALA A 370 36.23 -27.09 3.90
C ALA A 370 36.47 -28.25 4.91
N SER A 371 35.50 -29.12 5.15
CA SER A 371 35.69 -30.33 5.95
C SER A 371 35.78 -31.56 5.03
N GLY A 372 36.93 -31.69 4.35
CA GLY A 372 37.25 -32.86 3.56
C GLY A 372 37.45 -34.07 4.47
N THR A 373 36.50 -34.98 4.47
CA THR A 373 36.69 -36.35 4.95
C THR A 373 37.11 -37.22 3.75
N PRO A 374 38.20 -37.99 3.82
CA PRO A 374 38.66 -38.76 2.68
C PRO A 374 37.73 -39.96 2.40
N MET A 375 37.41 -40.16 1.13
CA MET A 375 36.70 -41.33 0.65
C MET A 375 37.52 -42.59 0.79
N PRO A 376 36.99 -43.74 1.26
CA PRO A 376 37.62 -45.02 1.11
C PRO A 376 37.48 -45.55 -0.33
N ALA A 377 38.59 -46.16 -0.80
CA ALA A 377 38.75 -46.67 -2.14
C ALA A 377 37.98 -47.98 -2.37
N SER A 378 37.51 -48.13 -3.60
CA SER A 378 37.40 -49.29 -4.45
C SER A 378 36.72 -50.59 -3.95
N ALA A 379 35.71 -50.99 -4.66
CA ALA A 379 35.56 -52.36 -5.13
C ALA A 379 34.83 -52.40 -6.51
N ALA A 380 35.40 -53.19 -7.40
CA ALA A 380 35.07 -53.32 -8.80
C ALA A 380 33.82 -54.23 -9.08
N PRO A 381 33.43 -54.45 -10.34
CA PRO A 381 32.06 -54.65 -10.76
C PRO A 381 31.64 -56.12 -10.87
N VAL A 382 30.35 -56.38 -10.76
CA VAL A 382 29.78 -57.65 -11.26
C VAL A 382 28.70 -57.36 -12.28
N SER A 383 28.90 -58.00 -13.41
CA SER A 383 28.09 -58.09 -14.61
C SER A 383 26.78 -58.81 -14.38
N GLY A 384 25.80 -58.49 -15.18
CA GLY A 384 24.95 -59.55 -15.73
C GLY A 384 23.46 -59.32 -15.75
N MET A 385 22.94 -59.32 -16.93
CA MET A 385 21.73 -59.92 -17.52
C MET A 385 20.49 -59.03 -17.67
N THR A 386 20.32 -58.64 -18.90
CA THR A 386 19.24 -58.88 -19.87
C THR A 386 17.88 -59.36 -19.39
N GLY A 387 16.86 -58.71 -19.89
CA GLY A 387 15.56 -59.34 -20.03
C GLY A 387 14.35 -58.44 -20.15
N GLN A 388 13.98 -58.09 -21.35
CA GLN A 388 12.69 -58.15 -22.03
C GLN A 388 11.51 -57.27 -21.58
N LEU A 389 11.14 -56.50 -22.56
CA LEU A 389 9.80 -56.04 -23.03
C LEU A 389 8.59 -56.84 -22.55
N ALA A 390 7.53 -56.12 -22.22
CA ALA A 390 6.20 -56.38 -22.74
C ALA A 390 5.30 -55.14 -22.60
N ALA A 391 4.68 -54.79 -23.69
CA ALA A 391 3.61 -53.81 -23.86
C ALA A 391 2.25 -54.38 -23.40
N GLU A 392 1.28 -53.47 -23.31
CA GLU A 392 -0.18 -53.61 -23.35
C GLU A 392 -0.85 -53.08 -22.05
N ARG A 393 -1.71 -52.16 -22.05
CA ARG A 393 -2.78 -51.55 -22.85
C ARG A 393 -3.13 -50.18 -22.25
#